data_5a6d6f14367e6f79695352434fd70645
#
_entry.id   5a6d6f14367e6f79695352434fd70645
#
_cell.length_a   1.000
_cell.length_b   1.000
_cell.length_c   1.000
_cell.angle_alpha   90.00
_cell.angle_beta   90.00
_cell.angle_gamma   90.00
#
_symmetry.space_group_name_H-M   'P 1'
#
loop_
_entity.id
_entity.type
_entity.pdbx_description
1 polymer ?
#
loop_
_entity_poly.entity_id
_entity_poly.type
_entity_poly.pdbx_seq_one_letter_code
_entity_poly.pdbx_strand_id
1 'polypeptide(L)'
;MFYLKEVKMNIAKARAFLKIFGAFSMSRHALKQVYRHTKLVKINPGEQLSFPDKKDDDRILFTIYGILNGFFIHEQNERINIWLGHSGSIIKPSEVKAILPEAFFIEAIEYTEVLEISQRKLEEIGLYFPNMEKHMIEHIFLKMIQDTNNRNTLFRMCNHTSRFNYFCEIYPGLEKKLPKDLLDTYIRPSTL
;
A
#
# COMPACT_ATOMS: atom_id res chain seq x y z
N MET A 1 24.29 -27.51 -19.77
CA MET A 1 23.05 -27.36 -20.56
C MET A 1 21.96 -26.88 -19.61
N PHE A 2 21.85 -25.56 -19.42
CA PHE A 2 20.87 -24.98 -18.49
C PHE A 2 19.55 -24.82 -19.24
N TYR A 3 18.54 -25.60 -18.89
CA TYR A 3 17.15 -25.40 -19.30
C TYR A 3 16.63 -24.08 -18.78
N LEU A 4 16.55 -23.07 -19.62
CA LEU A 4 15.74 -21.88 -19.39
C LEU A 4 14.27 -22.32 -19.42
N LYS A 5 13.68 -22.61 -18.26
CA LYS A 5 12.23 -22.67 -18.14
C LYS A 5 11.70 -21.29 -18.58
N GLU A 6 11.06 -21.27 -19.75
CA GLU A 6 10.30 -20.10 -20.21
C GLU A 6 9.25 -19.76 -19.13
N VAL A 7 9.51 -18.69 -18.42
CA VAL A 7 8.53 -18.13 -17.50
C VAL A 7 7.44 -17.53 -18.37
N LYS A 8 6.31 -18.23 -18.54
CA LYS A 8 5.11 -17.65 -19.17
C LYS A 8 4.85 -16.30 -18.53
N MET A 9 5.06 -15.23 -19.28
CA MET A 9 4.91 -13.86 -18.78
C MET A 9 3.43 -13.60 -18.52
N ASN A 10 3.07 -13.39 -17.25
CA ASN A 10 1.73 -12.99 -16.90
C ASN A 10 1.54 -11.51 -17.30
N ILE A 11 0.78 -11.27 -18.36
CA ILE A 11 0.57 -9.93 -18.94
C ILE A 11 -0.01 -8.95 -17.90
N ALA A 12 -0.95 -9.39 -17.07
CA ALA A 12 -1.53 -8.54 -16.03
C ALA A 12 -0.46 -8.13 -15.00
N LYS A 13 0.32 -9.09 -14.51
CA LYS A 13 1.45 -8.82 -13.62
C LYS A 13 2.48 -7.89 -14.27
N ALA A 14 2.81 -8.09 -15.54
CA ALA A 14 3.78 -7.26 -16.26
C ALA A 14 3.29 -5.80 -16.36
N ARG A 15 2.02 -5.58 -16.70
CA ARG A 15 1.42 -4.23 -16.75
C ARG A 15 1.43 -3.57 -15.37
N ALA A 16 0.99 -4.27 -14.33
CA ALA A 16 1.00 -3.80 -12.96
C ALA A 16 2.42 -3.43 -12.51
N PHE A 17 3.39 -4.30 -12.79
CA PHE A 17 4.80 -4.09 -12.49
C PHE A 17 5.37 -2.83 -13.15
N LEU A 18 5.14 -2.66 -14.45
CA LEU A 18 5.62 -1.50 -15.20
C LEU A 18 4.98 -0.19 -14.73
N LYS A 19 3.75 -0.22 -14.25
CA LYS A 19 3.07 0.96 -13.67
C LYS A 19 3.81 1.50 -12.44
N ILE A 20 4.39 0.63 -11.63
CA ILE A 20 5.15 1.00 -10.41
C ILE A 20 6.63 1.20 -10.73
N PHE A 21 7.26 0.21 -11.33
CA PHE A 21 8.71 0.15 -11.46
C PHE A 21 9.25 0.68 -12.80
N GLY A 22 8.37 0.93 -13.78
CA GLY A 22 8.78 1.41 -15.10
C GLY A 22 9.33 2.84 -15.11
N ALA A 23 8.98 3.67 -14.13
CA ALA A 23 9.50 5.03 -13.98
C ALA A 23 10.89 5.09 -13.33
N PHE A 24 11.34 3.99 -12.71
CA PHE A 24 12.65 3.95 -12.08
C PHE A 24 13.76 3.72 -13.10
N SER A 25 14.84 4.50 -12.98
CA SER A 25 16.04 4.35 -13.81
C SER A 25 16.82 3.08 -13.44
N MET A 26 16.23 1.92 -13.73
CA MET A 26 16.83 0.61 -13.44
C MET A 26 17.32 -0.06 -14.71
N SER A 27 18.42 -0.83 -14.60
CA SER A 27 18.86 -1.69 -15.68
C SER A 27 17.81 -2.77 -15.98
N ARG A 28 17.75 -3.25 -17.23
CA ARG A 28 16.85 -4.36 -17.62
C ARG A 28 17.05 -5.61 -16.74
N HIS A 29 18.28 -5.82 -16.29
CA HIS A 29 18.62 -6.98 -15.45
C HIS A 29 18.02 -6.80 -14.04
N ALA A 30 18.19 -5.64 -13.43
CA ALA A 30 17.58 -5.31 -12.14
C ALA A 30 16.06 -5.41 -12.20
N LEU A 31 15.40 -4.79 -13.20
CA LEU A 31 13.96 -4.92 -13.43
C LEU A 31 13.49 -6.35 -13.50
N LYS A 32 14.23 -7.21 -14.22
CA LYS A 32 13.91 -8.65 -14.35
C LYS A 32 14.02 -9.37 -13.01
N GLN A 33 14.99 -9.03 -12.17
CA GLN A 33 15.13 -9.62 -10.83
C GLN A 33 13.98 -9.17 -9.92
N VAL A 34 13.68 -7.88 -9.85
CA VAL A 34 12.54 -7.37 -9.07
C VAL A 34 11.23 -8.02 -9.54
N TYR A 35 10.97 -8.07 -10.85
CA TYR A 35 9.77 -8.69 -11.41
C TYR A 35 9.60 -10.16 -11.01
N ARG A 36 10.69 -10.92 -10.95
CA ARG A 36 10.63 -12.34 -10.53
C ARG A 36 10.16 -12.51 -9.10
N HIS A 37 10.51 -11.56 -8.23
CA HIS A 37 10.21 -11.61 -6.80
C HIS A 37 8.94 -10.84 -6.43
N THR A 38 8.29 -10.15 -7.37
CA THR A 38 6.96 -9.58 -7.14
C THR A 38 5.86 -10.62 -7.34
N LYS A 39 4.75 -10.43 -6.63
CA LYS A 39 3.52 -11.21 -6.79
C LYS A 39 2.37 -10.25 -7.02
N LEU A 40 1.52 -10.52 -8.03
CA LEU A 40 0.26 -9.80 -8.21
C LEU A 40 -0.82 -10.52 -7.40
N VAL A 41 -1.40 -9.81 -6.44
CA VAL A 41 -2.51 -10.28 -5.61
C VAL A 41 -3.77 -9.55 -6.03
N LYS A 42 -4.85 -10.29 -6.21
CA LYS A 42 -6.19 -9.78 -6.53
C LYS A 42 -7.07 -10.02 -5.33
N ILE A 43 -7.79 -8.99 -4.93
CA ILE A 43 -8.57 -8.97 -3.70
C ILE A 43 -9.99 -8.54 -4.06
N ASN A 44 -10.98 -9.33 -3.69
CA ASN A 44 -12.38 -9.02 -3.94
C ASN A 44 -12.90 -8.02 -2.89
N PRO A 45 -13.99 -7.28 -3.19
CA PRO A 45 -14.61 -6.40 -2.21
C PRO A 45 -14.97 -7.14 -0.92
N GLY A 46 -14.63 -6.57 0.24
CA GLY A 46 -14.84 -7.15 1.56
C GLY A 46 -13.81 -8.22 1.97
N GLU A 47 -12.92 -8.64 1.05
CA GLU A 47 -11.87 -9.59 1.38
C GLU A 47 -10.73 -8.88 2.13
N GLN A 48 -10.27 -9.54 3.20
CA GLN A 48 -9.15 -9.03 4.01
C GLN A 48 -7.84 -9.66 3.57
N LEU A 49 -6.80 -8.83 3.51
CA LEU A 49 -5.44 -9.31 3.36
C LEU A 49 -5.01 -10.02 4.65
N SER A 50 -4.66 -11.28 4.53
CA SER A 50 -4.10 -12.03 5.64
C SER A 50 -2.64 -11.63 5.86
N PHE A 51 -2.35 -11.18 7.06
CA PHE A 51 -0.99 -10.96 7.56
C PHE A 51 -0.71 -12.02 8.61
N PRO A 52 0.01 -13.09 8.28
CA PRO A 52 0.41 -14.06 9.28
C PRO A 52 1.17 -13.35 10.40
N ASP A 53 0.88 -13.72 11.66
CA ASP A 53 1.49 -13.12 12.87
C ASP A 53 3.01 -13.37 13.02
N LYS A 54 3.67 -13.68 11.93
CA LYS A 54 5.12 -13.86 11.93
C LYS A 54 5.77 -12.49 12.07
N LYS A 55 6.63 -12.36 13.06
CA LYS A 55 7.54 -11.20 13.26
C LYS A 55 8.36 -10.85 12.01
N ASP A 56 8.36 -11.76 11.02
CA ASP A 56 9.12 -11.66 9.78
C ASP A 56 8.27 -11.27 8.55
N ASP A 57 7.06 -10.70 8.74
CA ASP A 57 6.30 -10.19 7.60
C ASP A 57 6.93 -8.87 7.12
N ASP A 58 7.84 -9.01 6.17
CA ASP A 58 8.60 -7.93 5.54
C ASP A 58 7.99 -7.46 4.21
N ARG A 59 6.72 -7.78 3.95
CA ARG A 59 6.06 -7.44 2.68
C ARG A 59 5.84 -5.95 2.53
N ILE A 60 6.15 -5.47 1.33
CA ILE A 60 5.75 -4.14 0.85
C ILE A 60 4.65 -4.34 -0.19
N LEU A 61 3.55 -3.64 -0.03
CA LEU A 61 2.39 -3.69 -0.91
C LEU A 61 2.28 -2.39 -1.69
N PHE A 62 2.14 -2.49 -3.01
CA PHE A 62 1.90 -1.38 -3.92
C PHE A 62 0.50 -1.52 -4.50
N THR A 63 -0.40 -0.60 -4.19
CA THR A 63 -1.76 -0.60 -4.75
C THR A 63 -1.72 -0.15 -6.21
N ILE A 64 -2.11 -1.03 -7.12
CA ILE A 64 -2.13 -0.80 -8.57
C ILE A 64 -3.46 -0.22 -9.02
N TYR A 65 -4.52 -0.81 -8.49
CA TYR A 65 -5.91 -0.48 -8.77
C TYR A 65 -6.75 -0.77 -7.54
N GLY A 66 -7.86 -0.04 -7.37
CA GLY A 66 -8.82 -0.27 -6.30
C GLY A 66 -8.55 0.57 -5.06
N ILE A 67 -9.30 0.25 -4.00
CA ILE A 67 -9.30 0.96 -2.72
C ILE A 67 -9.16 -0.05 -1.59
N LEU A 68 -8.21 0.21 -0.70
CA LEU A 68 -7.97 -0.54 0.52
C LEU A 68 -8.27 0.32 1.73
N ASN A 69 -8.86 -0.26 2.76
CA ASN A 69 -9.05 0.36 4.06
C ASN A 69 -8.27 -0.40 5.12
N GLY A 70 -7.40 0.31 5.85
CA GLY A 70 -6.67 -0.21 6.98
C GLY A 70 -7.34 0.20 8.29
N PHE A 71 -7.61 -0.77 9.16
CA PHE A 71 -8.31 -0.56 10.42
C PHE A 71 -7.81 -1.50 11.52
N PHE A 72 -8.14 -1.19 12.75
CA PHE A 72 -8.02 -2.09 13.89
C PHE A 72 -9.34 -2.15 14.68
N ILE A 73 -9.48 -3.18 15.51
CA ILE A 73 -10.65 -3.37 16.37
C ILE A 73 -10.26 -2.99 17.80
N HIS A 74 -10.90 -1.96 18.33
CA HIS A 74 -10.68 -1.51 19.70
C HIS A 74 -11.46 -2.36 20.71
N GLU A 75 -11.16 -2.22 22.01
CA GLU A 75 -11.68 -3.04 23.13
C GLU A 75 -13.21 -3.21 23.16
N GLN A 76 -13.97 -2.24 22.69
CA GLN A 76 -15.43 -2.28 22.61
C GLN A 76 -15.94 -2.88 21.29
N ASN A 77 -15.11 -3.60 20.56
CA ASN A 77 -15.40 -4.14 19.23
C ASN A 77 -15.67 -3.02 18.19
N GLU A 78 -15.18 -1.81 18.45
CA GLU A 78 -15.29 -0.68 17.56
C GLU A 78 -14.22 -0.74 16.47
N ARG A 79 -14.62 -0.59 15.22
CA ARG A 79 -13.73 -0.53 14.08
C ARG A 79 -13.19 0.89 13.92
N ILE A 80 -11.89 1.06 14.09
CA ILE A 80 -11.20 2.34 13.92
C ILE A 80 -10.40 2.32 12.63
N ASN A 81 -10.83 3.13 11.65
CA ASN A 81 -10.18 3.24 10.36
C ASN A 81 -9.01 4.23 10.45
N ILE A 82 -7.82 3.81 10.05
CA ILE A 82 -6.59 4.60 10.22
C ILE A 82 -5.80 4.81 8.94
N TRP A 83 -6.07 4.02 7.90
CA TRP A 83 -5.33 4.09 6.66
C TRP A 83 -6.25 3.84 5.46
N LEU A 84 -6.07 4.66 4.42
CA LEU A 84 -6.78 4.52 3.16
C LEU A 84 -5.75 4.40 2.04
N GLY A 85 -5.79 3.28 1.31
CA GLY A 85 -4.96 3.02 0.16
C GLY A 85 -5.73 3.16 -1.13
N HIS A 86 -5.11 3.76 -2.13
CA HIS A 86 -5.65 3.89 -3.48
C HIS A 86 -4.54 3.62 -4.50
N SER A 87 -4.84 3.70 -5.79
CA SER A 87 -3.82 3.51 -6.84
C SER A 87 -2.59 4.39 -6.59
N GLY A 88 -1.43 3.78 -6.47
CA GLY A 88 -0.15 4.43 -6.15
C GLY A 88 0.20 4.47 -4.66
N SER A 89 -0.69 4.07 -3.76
CA SER A 89 -0.37 3.96 -2.33
C SER A 89 0.58 2.80 -2.07
N ILE A 90 1.46 3.00 -1.09
CA ILE A 90 2.44 2.01 -0.64
C ILE A 90 2.23 1.79 0.85
N ILE A 91 2.20 0.54 1.28
CA ILE A 91 2.14 0.19 2.70
C ILE A 91 3.08 -0.97 3.03
N LYS A 92 3.67 -0.89 4.20
CA LYS A 92 4.39 -1.98 4.85
C LYS A 92 3.65 -2.35 6.13
N PRO A 93 2.85 -3.42 6.11
CA PRO A 93 1.96 -3.77 7.22
C PRO A 93 2.67 -4.00 8.55
N SER A 94 3.89 -4.54 8.52
CA SER A 94 4.70 -4.75 9.74
C SER A 94 5.04 -3.45 10.48
N GLU A 95 5.24 -2.34 9.77
CA GLU A 95 5.50 -1.04 10.41
C GLU A 95 4.25 -0.48 11.09
N VAL A 96 3.08 -0.68 10.50
CA VAL A 96 1.80 -0.26 11.11
C VAL A 96 1.53 -1.10 12.37
N LYS A 97 1.68 -2.42 12.27
CA LYS A 97 1.52 -3.35 13.41
C LYS A 97 2.48 -3.05 14.56
N ALA A 98 3.70 -2.60 14.29
CA ALA A 98 4.68 -2.29 15.33
C ALA A 98 4.29 -1.08 16.20
N ILE A 99 3.38 -0.23 15.71
CA ILE A 99 2.95 1.00 16.39
C ILE A 99 1.61 0.80 17.11
N LEU A 100 0.78 -0.12 16.61
CA LEU A 100 -0.56 -0.37 17.15
C LEU A 100 -0.53 -1.49 18.19
N PRO A 101 -1.21 -1.32 19.35
CA PRO A 101 -1.37 -2.38 20.34
C PRO A 101 -2.31 -3.49 19.89
N GLU A 102 -3.23 -3.19 18.97
CA GLU A 102 -4.27 -4.09 18.46
C GLU A 102 -3.89 -4.72 17.11
N ALA A 103 -4.62 -5.76 16.74
CA ALA A 103 -4.47 -6.39 15.43
C ALA A 103 -4.91 -5.44 14.31
N PHE A 104 -4.00 -5.17 13.38
CA PHE A 104 -4.25 -4.35 12.20
C PHE A 104 -4.73 -5.21 11.02
N PHE A 105 -5.77 -4.75 10.36
CA PHE A 105 -6.39 -5.40 9.21
C PHE A 105 -6.36 -4.48 7.99
N ILE A 106 -6.28 -5.06 6.81
CA ILE A 106 -6.48 -4.36 5.52
C ILE A 106 -7.58 -5.08 4.76
N GLU A 107 -8.61 -4.35 4.34
CA GLU A 107 -9.77 -4.84 3.62
C GLU A 107 -9.91 -4.10 2.29
N ALA A 108 -10.29 -4.81 1.23
CA ALA A 108 -10.60 -4.21 -0.04
C ALA A 108 -12.03 -3.65 -0.04
N ILE A 109 -12.19 -2.36 -0.37
CA ILE A 109 -13.50 -1.70 -0.50
C ILE A 109 -14.12 -1.97 -1.86
N GLU A 110 -13.31 -2.03 -2.89
CA GLU A 110 -13.69 -2.46 -4.24
C GLU A 110 -12.70 -3.53 -4.73
N TYR A 111 -12.95 -4.14 -5.88
CA TYR A 111 -11.95 -5.03 -6.48
C TYR A 111 -10.60 -4.34 -6.56
N THR A 112 -9.59 -4.96 -5.99
CA THR A 112 -8.28 -4.34 -5.81
C THR A 112 -7.16 -5.25 -6.33
N GLU A 113 -6.18 -4.65 -6.97
CA GLU A 113 -4.95 -5.31 -7.38
C GLU A 113 -3.75 -4.68 -6.67
N VAL A 114 -2.95 -5.49 -6.01
CA VAL A 114 -1.70 -5.07 -5.37
C VAL A 114 -0.52 -5.87 -5.90
N LEU A 115 0.64 -5.20 -6.04
CA LEU A 115 1.92 -5.89 -6.17
C LEU A 115 2.54 -6.05 -4.78
N GLU A 116 2.92 -7.27 -4.47
CA GLU A 116 3.59 -7.65 -3.24
C GLU A 116 5.04 -8.00 -3.54
N ILE A 117 5.97 -7.52 -2.71
CA ILE A 117 7.37 -7.92 -2.70
C ILE A 117 7.91 -7.91 -1.27
N SER A 118 8.80 -8.85 -0.96
CA SER A 118 9.53 -8.87 0.30
C SER A 118 10.57 -7.76 0.33
N GLN A 119 10.64 -6.98 1.42
CA GLN A 119 11.69 -5.97 1.61
C GLN A 119 13.07 -6.60 1.56
N ARG A 120 13.26 -7.72 2.26
CA ARG A 120 14.54 -8.44 2.26
C ARG A 120 14.97 -8.82 0.83
N LYS A 121 14.02 -9.24 -0.03
CA LYS A 121 14.34 -9.52 -1.44
C LYS A 121 14.72 -8.27 -2.22
N LEU A 122 14.10 -7.14 -1.95
CA LEU A 122 14.50 -5.86 -2.54
C LEU A 122 15.91 -5.47 -2.11
N GLU A 123 16.21 -5.58 -0.83
CA GLU A 123 17.54 -5.30 -0.27
C GLU A 123 18.60 -6.24 -0.85
N GLU A 124 18.34 -7.55 -0.90
CA GLU A 124 19.24 -8.54 -1.53
C GLU A 124 19.54 -8.18 -3.00
N ILE A 125 18.52 -7.75 -3.76
CA ILE A 125 18.72 -7.31 -5.14
C ILE A 125 19.52 -6.00 -5.17
N GLY A 126 19.25 -5.08 -4.25
CA GLY A 126 19.93 -3.80 -4.09
C GLY A 126 21.44 -3.95 -3.91
N LEU A 127 21.89 -4.96 -3.16
CA LEU A 127 23.31 -5.25 -2.98
C LEU A 127 24.07 -5.45 -4.31
N TYR A 128 23.39 -5.98 -5.34
CA TYR A 128 23.96 -6.15 -6.67
C TYR A 128 23.73 -4.95 -7.60
N PHE A 129 22.82 -4.04 -7.22
CA PHE A 129 22.42 -2.88 -8.01
C PHE A 129 22.28 -1.64 -7.12
N PRO A 130 23.37 -1.10 -6.54
CA PRO A 130 23.29 -0.06 -5.50
C PRO A 130 22.60 1.25 -5.95
N ASN A 131 22.70 1.61 -7.21
CA ASN A 131 21.98 2.78 -7.74
C ASN A 131 20.45 2.56 -7.78
N MET A 132 20.01 1.32 -8.01
CA MET A 132 18.60 0.94 -7.94
C MET A 132 18.08 1.04 -6.51
N GLU A 133 18.83 0.50 -5.54
CA GLU A 133 18.46 0.51 -4.14
C GLU A 133 18.20 1.94 -3.66
N LYS A 134 19.16 2.84 -3.90
CA LYS A 134 19.04 4.24 -3.47
C LYS A 134 17.77 4.89 -4.04
N HIS A 135 17.58 4.88 -5.34
CA HIS A 135 16.44 5.54 -5.98
C HIS A 135 15.09 4.92 -5.60
N MET A 136 15.04 3.60 -5.47
CA MET A 136 13.80 2.90 -5.17
C MET A 136 13.40 3.08 -3.71
N ILE A 137 14.35 2.93 -2.78
CA ILE A 137 14.11 3.12 -1.34
C ILE A 137 13.74 4.58 -1.07
N GLU A 138 14.47 5.55 -1.62
CA GLU A 138 14.14 6.97 -1.49
C GLU A 138 12.71 7.26 -1.97
N HIS A 139 12.33 6.76 -3.15
CA HIS A 139 10.99 7.01 -3.69
C HIS A 139 9.89 6.36 -2.85
N ILE A 140 10.06 5.09 -2.46
CA ILE A 140 9.10 4.37 -1.61
C ILE A 140 8.97 5.09 -0.27
N PHE A 141 10.08 5.42 0.36
CA PHE A 141 10.12 6.05 1.68
C PHE A 141 9.49 7.45 1.66
N LEU A 142 9.85 8.28 0.67
CA LEU A 142 9.27 9.62 0.51
C LEU A 142 7.75 9.54 0.29
N LYS A 143 7.27 8.59 -0.51
CA LYS A 143 5.84 8.38 -0.73
C LYS A 143 5.12 7.97 0.55
N MET A 144 5.68 7.04 1.32
CA MET A 144 5.11 6.61 2.61
C MET A 144 5.08 7.74 3.63
N ILE A 145 6.15 8.56 3.72
CA ILE A 145 6.18 9.74 4.59
C ILE A 145 5.11 10.75 4.16
N GLN A 146 5.00 11.04 2.88
CA GLN A 146 3.99 11.98 2.36
C GLN A 146 2.57 11.51 2.70
N ASP A 147 2.27 10.23 2.44
CA ASP A 147 0.95 9.66 2.76
C ASP A 147 0.66 9.71 4.27
N THR A 148 1.67 9.49 5.12
CA THR A 148 1.56 9.58 6.58
C THR A 148 1.31 11.02 7.03
N ASN A 149 2.06 11.98 6.49
CA ASN A 149 1.90 13.40 6.82
C ASN A 149 0.52 13.92 6.39
N ASN A 150 0.05 13.52 5.21
CA ASN A 150 -1.27 13.89 4.71
C ASN A 150 -2.37 13.39 5.66
N ARG A 151 -2.29 12.12 6.10
CA ARG A 151 -3.24 11.56 7.07
C ARG A 151 -3.18 12.27 8.42
N ASN A 152 -1.99 12.49 8.94
CA ASN A 152 -1.82 13.20 10.21
C ASN A 152 -2.39 14.62 10.15
N THR A 153 -2.19 15.33 9.05
CA THR A 153 -2.78 16.65 8.81
C THR A 153 -4.30 16.57 8.78
N LEU A 154 -4.85 15.60 8.01
CA LEU A 154 -6.29 15.38 7.92
C LEU A 154 -6.92 15.16 9.30
N PHE A 155 -6.35 14.26 10.12
CA PHE A 155 -6.92 13.91 11.43
C PHE A 155 -6.76 15.01 12.48
N ARG A 156 -5.83 15.94 12.30
CA ARG A 156 -5.68 17.11 13.20
C ARG A 156 -6.63 18.25 12.87
N MET A 157 -7.30 18.24 11.73
CA MET A 157 -8.27 19.28 11.37
C MET A 157 -9.55 19.14 12.21
N CYS A 158 -9.93 20.19 12.91
CA CYS A 158 -11.13 20.20 13.76
C CYS A 158 -12.41 20.62 13.01
N ASN A 159 -12.27 21.30 11.86
CA ASN A 159 -13.41 21.78 11.08
C ASN A 159 -13.79 20.77 10.01
N HIS A 160 -15.05 20.31 10.00
CA HIS A 160 -15.57 19.33 9.05
C HIS A 160 -15.38 19.74 7.60
N THR A 161 -15.73 20.99 7.24
CA THR A 161 -15.60 21.47 5.86
C THR A 161 -14.15 21.50 5.39
N SER A 162 -13.25 22.01 6.24
CA SER A 162 -11.81 22.04 5.94
C SER A 162 -11.25 20.63 5.80
N ARG A 163 -11.68 19.71 6.65
CA ARG A 163 -11.29 18.29 6.62
C ARG A 163 -11.77 17.60 5.34
N PHE A 164 -13.03 17.85 4.95
CA PHE A 164 -13.58 17.32 3.71
C PHE A 164 -12.84 17.85 2.46
N ASN A 165 -12.61 19.17 2.41
CA ASN A 165 -11.89 19.77 1.29
C ASN A 165 -10.46 19.22 1.18
N TYR A 166 -9.76 19.09 2.30
CA TYR A 166 -8.42 18.51 2.32
C TYR A 166 -8.44 17.01 1.97
N PHE A 167 -9.46 16.27 2.41
CA PHE A 167 -9.65 14.88 1.99
C PHE A 167 -9.77 14.77 0.46
N CYS A 168 -10.58 15.63 -0.18
CA CYS A 168 -10.73 15.64 -1.63
C CYS A 168 -9.43 16.05 -2.36
N GLU A 169 -8.60 16.89 -1.74
CA GLU A 169 -7.30 17.29 -2.27
C GLU A 169 -6.30 16.12 -2.27
N ILE A 170 -6.17 15.44 -1.13
CA ILE A 170 -5.19 14.33 -0.99
C ILE A 170 -5.66 13.01 -1.60
N TYR A 171 -6.98 12.82 -1.74
CA TYR A 171 -7.62 11.62 -2.30
C TYR A 171 -8.62 11.98 -3.42
N PRO A 172 -8.17 12.50 -4.56
CA PRO A 172 -9.07 12.99 -5.61
C PRO A 172 -10.04 11.90 -6.13
N GLY A 173 -11.34 12.16 -6.02
CA GLY A 173 -12.41 11.30 -6.52
C GLY A 173 -12.76 10.11 -5.60
N LEU A 174 -12.05 9.91 -4.48
CA LEU A 174 -12.38 8.85 -3.53
C LEU A 174 -13.68 9.13 -2.78
N GLU A 175 -14.03 10.40 -2.56
CA GLU A 175 -15.28 10.80 -1.90
C GLU A 175 -16.53 10.24 -2.58
N LYS A 176 -16.46 9.95 -3.89
CA LYS A 176 -17.56 9.38 -4.70
C LYS A 176 -17.60 7.85 -4.68
N LYS A 177 -16.51 7.22 -4.27
CA LYS A 177 -16.34 5.76 -4.33
C LYS A 177 -16.47 5.09 -2.97
N LEU A 178 -16.18 5.83 -1.89
CA LEU A 178 -16.24 5.27 -0.55
C LEU A 178 -17.70 5.13 -0.07
N PRO A 179 -18.02 4.05 0.65
CA PRO A 179 -19.24 4.00 1.46
C PRO A 179 -19.32 5.20 2.39
N LYS A 180 -20.53 5.73 2.57
CA LYS A 180 -20.76 6.99 3.31
C LYS A 180 -20.22 6.90 4.75
N ASP A 181 -20.52 5.83 5.43
CA ASP A 181 -20.07 5.55 6.80
C ASP A 181 -18.54 5.49 6.90
N LEU A 182 -17.88 4.88 5.93
CA LEU A 182 -16.42 4.88 5.86
C LEU A 182 -15.86 6.27 5.59
N LEU A 183 -16.42 7.02 4.64
CA LEU A 183 -16.02 8.40 4.36
C LEU A 183 -16.19 9.26 5.62
N ASP A 184 -17.32 9.13 6.32
CA ASP A 184 -17.62 9.85 7.54
C ASP A 184 -16.53 9.66 8.62
N THR A 185 -15.93 8.47 8.75
CA THR A 185 -14.84 8.25 9.71
C THR A 185 -13.58 9.06 9.43
N TYR A 186 -13.36 9.42 8.17
CA TYR A 186 -12.22 10.24 7.76
C TYR A 186 -12.49 11.74 7.84
N ILE A 187 -13.75 12.17 7.64
CA ILE A 187 -14.10 13.59 7.54
C ILE A 187 -14.76 14.17 8.80
N ARG A 188 -15.35 13.34 9.67
CA ARG A 188 -15.89 13.81 10.95
C ARG A 188 -14.75 14.02 11.94
N PRO A 189 -14.63 15.22 12.54
CA PRO A 189 -13.70 15.41 13.65
C PRO A 189 -14.09 14.49 14.80
N SER A 190 -13.09 13.90 15.47
CA SER A 190 -13.35 13.23 16.74
C SER A 190 -13.97 14.24 17.71
N THR A 191 -15.12 13.94 18.24
CA THR A 191 -15.67 14.68 19.39
C THR A 191 -14.81 14.29 20.60
N LEU A 192 -13.89 15.16 20.98
CA LEU A 192 -13.21 15.12 22.27
C LEU A 192 -14.20 15.46 23.36
#